data_b3374895bf861cc6cc8a7779f81297c2
#
_entry.id   b3374895bf861cc6cc8a7779f81297c2
#
_cell.length_a   1.000
_cell.length_b   1.000
_cell.length_c   1.000
_cell.angle_alpha   90.00
_cell.angle_beta   90.00
_cell.angle_gamma   90.00
#
_symmetry.space_group_name_H-M   'P 1'
#
loop_
_entity.id
_entity.type
_entity.pdbx_description
1 polymer ?
#
loop_
_entity_poly.entity_id
_entity_poly.type
_entity_poly.pdbx_seq_one_letter_code
_entity_poly.pdbx_strand_id
1 'polypeptide(L)'
;MVKRVQCELCPNECVLENGQHSRCRARMNKDGTLYSLVYGKPCAVHIDPIEKKPFFHFLPGTTAFSIATAGCVLSCKFCQNWQISQANPEETDNYDLPPDKVVSQAIAHKCKSVTYTYTEPTAFYEYMYDTAVIAKKHGIKNTMHSCGYIKEKPLRKLSRYMDAADIDLKAFTEDFYSKICSGSLKPVLDSLVVLKEEGVWIEITNLVIPTLNDDMKNIKEMCKWILKNLGSDVPIHFSRFFPHYKLTNLPPTPLETLVDVRKTAMDVGLKFVYIGNIRQEGESTFCPKCKRLLIERLGYFVKQNNISNGKCRFCSTSIPGVWS
;
A
#
# COMPACT_ATOMS: atom_id res chain seq x y z
N MET A 1 -1.99 -39.16 13.72
CA MET A 1 -1.93 -37.85 14.39
C MET A 1 -2.35 -36.79 13.35
N VAL A 2 -3.25 -35.90 13.74
CA VAL A 2 -3.62 -34.76 12.90
C VAL A 2 -2.41 -33.83 12.81
N LYS A 3 -1.87 -33.63 11.62
CA LYS A 3 -0.70 -32.75 11.40
C LYS A 3 -1.18 -31.32 11.30
N ARG A 4 -1.11 -30.57 12.40
CA ARG A 4 -1.35 -29.12 12.44
C ARG A 4 -0.14 -28.37 11.90
N VAL A 5 -0.37 -27.24 11.25
CA VAL A 5 0.68 -26.31 10.84
C VAL A 5 0.30 -24.89 11.21
N GLN A 6 1.27 -24.13 11.72
CA GLN A 6 1.10 -22.71 12.02
C GLN A 6 1.68 -21.85 10.88
N CYS A 7 0.89 -20.86 10.42
CA CYS A 7 1.38 -19.84 9.48
C CYS A 7 2.01 -18.69 10.26
N GLU A 8 3.29 -18.42 10.03
CA GLU A 8 4.07 -17.38 10.72
C GLU A 8 4.23 -16.09 9.91
N LEU A 9 3.45 -15.90 8.86
CA LEU A 9 3.64 -14.80 7.91
C LEU A 9 3.08 -13.46 8.40
N CYS A 10 1.90 -13.49 9.01
CA CYS A 10 1.21 -12.29 9.49
C CYS A 10 0.74 -12.47 10.94
N PRO A 11 0.32 -11.38 11.61
CA PRO A 11 -0.12 -11.44 13.01
C PRO A 11 -1.37 -12.27 13.29
N ASN A 12 -2.07 -12.77 12.25
CA ASN A 12 -3.18 -13.71 12.46
C ASN A 12 -2.73 -15.09 12.94
N GLU A 13 -1.47 -15.49 12.72
CA GLU A 13 -0.83 -16.71 13.21
C GLU A 13 -1.72 -17.97 13.10
N CYS A 14 -2.40 -18.12 11.97
CA CYS A 14 -3.38 -19.19 11.76
C CYS A 14 -2.77 -20.57 12.05
N VAL A 15 -3.39 -21.31 12.97
CA VAL A 15 -3.10 -22.74 13.21
C VAL A 15 -4.13 -23.55 12.42
N LEU A 16 -3.69 -24.34 11.45
CA LEU A 16 -4.54 -25.00 10.46
C LEU A 16 -4.49 -26.53 10.64
N GLU A 17 -5.66 -27.14 10.74
CA GLU A 17 -5.86 -28.58 10.59
C GLU A 17 -5.64 -29.01 9.13
N ASN A 18 -5.47 -30.30 8.87
CA ASN A 18 -5.35 -30.81 7.50
C ASN A 18 -6.58 -30.47 6.66
N GLY A 19 -6.37 -29.92 5.47
CA GLY A 19 -7.43 -29.44 4.57
C GLY A 19 -8.01 -28.07 4.94
N GLN A 20 -7.63 -27.47 6.07
CA GLN A 20 -8.14 -26.17 6.50
C GLN A 20 -7.48 -25.01 5.78
N HIS A 21 -8.28 -24.03 5.35
CA HIS A 21 -7.83 -22.77 4.79
C HIS A 21 -7.48 -21.74 5.87
N SER A 22 -6.49 -20.91 5.61
CA SER A 22 -6.14 -19.78 6.46
C SER A 22 -7.19 -18.67 6.41
N ARG A 23 -7.16 -17.78 7.41
CA ARG A 23 -8.04 -16.60 7.46
C ARG A 23 -7.93 -15.72 6.21
N CYS A 24 -6.75 -15.62 5.60
CA CYS A 24 -6.56 -14.88 4.36
C CYS A 24 -7.09 -15.60 3.11
N ARG A 25 -7.54 -16.84 3.21
CA ARG A 25 -8.06 -17.73 2.14
C ARG A 25 -7.00 -18.20 1.13
N ALA A 26 -5.85 -17.58 1.12
CA ALA A 26 -4.79 -17.84 0.13
C ALA A 26 -3.87 -19.02 0.47
N ARG A 27 -4.07 -19.68 1.63
CA ARG A 27 -3.21 -20.77 2.12
C ARG A 27 -4.03 -21.91 2.69
N MET A 28 -3.49 -23.12 2.58
CA MET A 28 -4.11 -24.34 3.11
C MET A 28 -3.05 -25.26 3.70
N ASN A 29 -3.39 -25.97 4.77
CA ASN A 29 -2.60 -27.08 5.26
C ASN A 29 -2.93 -28.36 4.47
N LYS A 30 -1.94 -28.95 3.82
CA LYS A 30 -2.05 -30.28 3.20
C LYS A 30 -1.01 -31.18 3.82
N ASP A 31 -1.46 -32.16 4.60
CA ASP A 31 -0.64 -33.19 5.25
C ASP A 31 0.50 -32.66 6.14
N GLY A 32 0.26 -31.51 6.81
CA GLY A 32 1.23 -30.87 7.68
C GLY A 32 2.20 -29.92 6.96
N THR A 33 1.93 -29.61 5.69
CA THR A 33 2.66 -28.64 4.90
C THR A 33 1.75 -27.48 4.52
N LEU A 34 2.21 -26.24 4.67
CA LEU A 34 1.47 -25.05 4.30
C LEU A 34 1.69 -24.74 2.82
N TYR A 35 0.61 -24.76 2.04
CA TYR A 35 0.62 -24.45 0.61
C TYR A 35 0.01 -23.08 0.33
N SER A 36 0.60 -22.34 -0.61
CA SER A 36 -0.04 -21.20 -1.25
C SER A 36 -0.99 -21.68 -2.35
N LEU A 37 -2.24 -21.25 -2.29
CA LEU A 37 -3.27 -21.58 -3.29
C LEU A 37 -3.28 -20.60 -4.47
N VAL A 38 -2.56 -19.51 -4.34
CA VAL A 38 -2.61 -18.35 -5.28
C VAL A 38 -1.29 -18.09 -6.00
N TYR A 39 -0.30 -18.97 -5.85
CA TYR A 39 1.01 -18.82 -6.49
C TYR A 39 0.89 -18.91 -8.01
N GLY A 40 1.33 -17.87 -8.72
CA GLY A 40 1.23 -17.78 -10.18
C GLY A 40 -0.20 -17.60 -10.71
N LYS A 41 -1.17 -17.32 -9.83
CA LYS A 41 -2.60 -17.23 -10.17
C LYS A 41 -3.20 -15.87 -9.78
N PRO A 42 -2.77 -14.75 -10.38
CA PRO A 42 -3.39 -13.47 -10.10
C PRO A 42 -4.81 -13.42 -10.69
N CYS A 43 -5.75 -12.83 -9.94
CA CYS A 43 -7.12 -12.55 -10.38
C CYS A 43 -7.31 -11.12 -10.90
N ALA A 44 -6.30 -10.25 -10.73
CA ALA A 44 -6.28 -8.92 -11.30
C ALA A 44 -4.88 -8.61 -11.87
N VAL A 45 -4.84 -8.17 -13.13
CA VAL A 45 -3.62 -7.79 -13.86
C VAL A 45 -3.92 -6.53 -14.66
N HIS A 46 -3.20 -5.43 -14.37
CA HIS A 46 -3.43 -4.14 -15.03
C HIS A 46 -2.11 -3.39 -15.26
N ILE A 47 -2.11 -2.49 -16.24
CA ILE A 47 -1.09 -1.46 -16.39
C ILE A 47 -1.68 -0.16 -15.87
N ASP A 48 -1.15 0.34 -14.78
CA ASP A 48 -1.65 1.54 -14.10
C ASP A 48 -0.60 2.65 -14.05
N PRO A 49 -1.01 3.92 -14.07
CA PRO A 49 -0.13 5.00 -13.63
C PRO A 49 0.37 4.73 -12.20
N ILE A 50 1.63 5.05 -11.94
CA ILE A 50 2.21 4.86 -10.60
C ILE A 50 1.49 5.70 -9.55
N GLU A 51 0.95 6.84 -9.93
CA GLU A 51 0.15 7.73 -9.08
C GLU A 51 -1.14 7.08 -8.56
N LYS A 52 -1.70 6.10 -9.30
CA LYS A 52 -2.88 5.33 -8.85
C LYS A 52 -2.55 4.39 -7.69
N LYS A 53 -1.25 4.14 -7.45
CA LYS A 53 -0.73 3.32 -6.34
C LYS A 53 -0.29 4.16 -5.14
N PRO A 54 -0.84 5.31 -4.94
CA PRO A 54 -0.46 6.58 -4.33
C PRO A 54 1.06 6.80 -4.17
N PHE A 55 1.83 6.57 -5.22
CA PHE A 55 3.25 6.90 -5.25
C PHE A 55 3.46 8.23 -5.96
N PHE A 56 3.62 9.30 -5.18
CA PHE A 56 3.82 10.66 -5.70
C PHE A 56 5.29 11.08 -5.73
N HIS A 57 6.12 10.41 -4.92
CA HIS A 57 7.57 10.65 -4.86
C HIS A 57 8.38 9.44 -5.34
N PHE A 58 7.76 8.52 -6.06
CA PHE A 58 8.42 7.37 -6.66
C PHE A 58 8.08 7.29 -8.15
N LEU A 59 9.08 7.55 -9.01
CA LEU A 59 9.01 7.48 -10.47
C LEU A 59 7.76 8.14 -11.08
N PRO A 60 7.45 9.40 -10.76
CA PRO A 60 6.19 10.05 -11.17
C PRO A 60 6.04 10.08 -12.69
N GLY A 61 4.80 9.87 -13.16
CA GLY A 61 4.44 9.83 -14.58
C GLY A 61 4.79 8.51 -15.29
N THR A 62 5.25 7.49 -14.56
CA THR A 62 5.53 6.16 -15.15
C THR A 62 4.34 5.21 -14.99
N THR A 63 4.42 4.06 -15.66
CA THR A 63 3.44 2.98 -15.52
C THR A 63 4.02 1.81 -14.71
N ALA A 64 3.14 1.15 -13.96
CA ALA A 64 3.40 -0.04 -13.19
C ALA A 64 2.59 -1.23 -13.72
N PHE A 65 3.21 -2.40 -13.79
CA PHE A 65 2.51 -3.66 -14.02
C PHE A 65 1.97 -4.16 -12.69
N SER A 66 0.65 -4.07 -12.50
CA SER A 66 -0.04 -4.28 -11.23
C SER A 66 -0.67 -5.66 -11.18
N ILE A 67 -0.40 -6.43 -10.12
CA ILE A 67 -0.99 -7.75 -9.91
C ILE A 67 -1.62 -7.88 -8.52
N ALA A 68 -2.68 -8.69 -8.44
CA ALA A 68 -3.29 -9.15 -7.21
C ALA A 68 -3.81 -10.57 -7.33
N THR A 69 -3.84 -11.28 -6.22
CA THR A 69 -4.51 -12.58 -6.10
C THR A 69 -5.76 -12.47 -5.23
N ALA A 70 -6.57 -13.52 -5.19
CA ALA A 70 -7.66 -13.63 -4.22
C ALA A 70 -7.13 -13.65 -2.78
N GLY A 71 -7.96 -13.14 -1.85
CA GLY A 71 -7.69 -13.19 -0.43
C GLY A 71 -7.02 -11.95 0.17
N CYS A 72 -7.15 -11.79 1.48
CA CYS A 72 -6.58 -10.69 2.26
C CYS A 72 -6.43 -11.09 3.73
N VAL A 73 -5.38 -10.64 4.39
CA VAL A 73 -5.11 -10.89 5.82
C VAL A 73 -6.05 -10.11 6.76
N LEU A 74 -6.71 -9.07 6.26
CA LEU A 74 -7.73 -8.28 6.95
C LEU A 74 -9.13 -8.49 6.33
N SER A 75 -10.17 -7.99 7.03
CA SER A 75 -11.57 -8.03 6.58
C SER A 75 -12.24 -6.67 6.76
N CYS A 76 -11.66 -5.65 6.14
CA CYS A 76 -12.12 -4.27 6.27
C CYS A 76 -13.55 -4.10 5.75
N LYS A 77 -14.43 -3.51 6.57
CA LYS A 77 -15.85 -3.31 6.22
C LYS A 77 -16.07 -2.34 5.05
N PHE A 78 -15.09 -1.50 4.75
CA PHE A 78 -15.09 -0.51 3.66
C PHE A 78 -14.28 -0.94 2.42
N CYS A 79 -13.91 -2.21 2.29
CA CYS A 79 -13.01 -2.67 1.23
C CYS A 79 -13.60 -2.44 -0.16
N GLN A 80 -12.90 -1.68 -1.01
CA GLN A 80 -13.31 -1.41 -2.40
C GLN A 80 -13.13 -2.63 -3.30
N ASN A 81 -12.17 -3.50 -2.97
CA ASN A 81 -11.86 -4.71 -3.73
C ASN A 81 -12.37 -5.98 -3.03
N TRP A 82 -13.52 -5.88 -2.33
CA TRP A 82 -14.03 -6.98 -1.52
C TRP A 82 -14.33 -8.24 -2.34
N GLN A 83 -14.72 -8.09 -3.60
CA GLN A 83 -15.04 -9.19 -4.51
C GLN A 83 -13.88 -10.18 -4.69
N ILE A 84 -12.64 -9.67 -4.64
CA ILE A 84 -11.42 -10.49 -4.77
C ILE A 84 -10.68 -10.65 -3.43
N SER A 85 -10.74 -9.65 -2.54
CA SER A 85 -10.03 -9.70 -1.26
C SER A 85 -10.73 -10.59 -0.22
N GLN A 86 -12.05 -10.78 -0.35
CA GLN A 86 -12.86 -11.61 0.55
C GLN A 86 -13.35 -12.89 -0.13
N ALA A 87 -12.82 -13.23 -1.30
CA ALA A 87 -13.09 -14.45 -2.04
C ALA A 87 -12.04 -15.53 -1.78
N ASN A 88 -12.44 -16.79 -1.93
CA ASN A 88 -11.50 -17.90 -2.07
C ASN A 88 -10.92 -17.92 -3.50
N PRO A 89 -9.73 -18.51 -3.73
CA PRO A 89 -9.15 -18.56 -5.07
C PRO A 89 -10.00 -19.22 -6.13
N GLU A 90 -10.87 -20.15 -5.74
CA GLU A 90 -11.78 -20.87 -6.62
C GLU A 90 -12.99 -20.04 -7.04
N GLU A 91 -13.24 -18.92 -6.35
CA GLU A 91 -14.37 -18.00 -6.61
C GLU A 91 -13.96 -16.83 -7.49
N THR A 92 -12.72 -16.82 -7.99
CA THR A 92 -12.18 -15.75 -8.84
C THR A 92 -11.68 -16.31 -10.18
N ASP A 93 -11.78 -15.48 -11.23
CA ASP A 93 -11.13 -15.76 -12.50
C ASP A 93 -9.63 -15.49 -12.38
N ASN A 94 -8.82 -16.53 -12.51
CA ASN A 94 -7.39 -16.46 -12.30
C ASN A 94 -6.62 -16.66 -13.60
N TYR A 95 -5.63 -15.80 -13.85
CA TYR A 95 -4.68 -15.99 -14.95
C TYR A 95 -3.63 -17.03 -14.55
N ASP A 96 -3.07 -17.73 -15.53
CA ASP A 96 -1.82 -18.49 -15.34
C ASP A 96 -0.64 -17.59 -15.68
N LEU A 97 -0.05 -16.99 -14.65
CA LEU A 97 0.97 -15.97 -14.81
C LEU A 97 2.10 -16.16 -13.77
N PRO A 98 3.02 -17.12 -14.00
CA PRO A 98 4.15 -17.34 -13.12
C PRO A 98 5.10 -16.14 -13.03
N PRO A 99 5.99 -16.07 -12.01
CA PRO A 99 6.83 -14.90 -11.73
C PRO A 99 7.64 -14.37 -12.92
N ASP A 100 8.23 -15.24 -13.73
CA ASP A 100 8.98 -14.88 -14.92
C ASP A 100 8.11 -14.21 -15.99
N LYS A 101 6.87 -14.66 -16.13
CA LYS A 101 5.89 -14.08 -17.05
C LYS A 101 5.42 -12.71 -16.59
N VAL A 102 5.24 -12.49 -15.28
CA VAL A 102 4.95 -11.15 -14.74
C VAL A 102 6.02 -10.15 -15.17
N VAL A 103 7.30 -10.52 -14.97
CA VAL A 103 8.41 -9.63 -15.30
C VAL A 103 8.55 -9.42 -16.81
N SER A 104 8.41 -10.49 -17.62
CA SER A 104 8.47 -10.36 -19.07
C SER A 104 7.34 -9.50 -19.64
N GLN A 105 6.13 -9.58 -19.08
CA GLN A 105 5.01 -8.70 -19.45
C GLN A 105 5.26 -7.25 -19.02
N ALA A 106 5.79 -7.01 -17.81
CA ALA A 106 6.16 -5.67 -17.38
C ALA A 106 7.17 -5.01 -18.34
N ILE A 107 8.18 -5.77 -18.79
CA ILE A 107 9.18 -5.31 -19.77
C ILE A 107 8.52 -5.04 -21.12
N ALA A 108 7.72 -5.97 -21.64
CA ALA A 108 7.06 -5.85 -22.94
C ALA A 108 6.16 -4.60 -23.01
N HIS A 109 5.49 -4.27 -21.90
CA HIS A 109 4.65 -3.08 -21.77
C HIS A 109 5.40 -1.83 -21.30
N LYS A 110 6.74 -1.87 -21.23
CA LYS A 110 7.60 -0.75 -20.84
C LYS A 110 7.27 -0.17 -19.46
N CYS A 111 6.69 -0.98 -18.56
CA CYS A 111 6.46 -0.59 -17.19
C CYS A 111 7.80 -0.41 -16.45
N LYS A 112 7.90 0.63 -15.63
CA LYS A 112 9.10 0.88 -14.82
C LYS A 112 9.13 0.05 -13.54
N SER A 113 7.96 -0.44 -13.12
CA SER A 113 7.82 -1.24 -11.91
C SER A 113 6.79 -2.35 -12.05
N VAL A 114 6.95 -3.39 -11.22
CA VAL A 114 5.88 -4.31 -10.84
C VAL A 114 5.30 -3.83 -9.51
N THR A 115 3.97 -3.75 -9.42
CA THR A 115 3.27 -3.35 -8.19
C THR A 115 2.37 -4.46 -7.69
N TYR A 116 2.61 -4.90 -6.46
CA TYR A 116 1.79 -5.87 -5.73
C TYR A 116 0.71 -5.10 -4.95
N THR A 117 -0.59 -5.27 -5.31
CA THR A 117 -1.63 -4.31 -4.90
C THR A 117 -3.06 -4.88 -4.91
N TYR A 118 -4.07 -4.03 -4.83
CA TYR A 118 -5.54 -4.25 -4.87
C TYR A 118 -6.09 -5.07 -3.70
N THR A 119 -5.56 -6.26 -3.45
CA THR A 119 -5.85 -7.07 -2.27
C THR A 119 -4.77 -6.83 -1.22
N GLU A 120 -4.19 -7.87 -0.67
CA GLU A 120 -3.10 -7.73 0.30
C GLU A 120 -1.89 -8.56 -0.16
N PRO A 121 -0.77 -7.92 -0.49
CA PRO A 121 0.44 -8.61 -0.95
C PRO A 121 0.96 -9.68 0.01
N THR A 122 0.78 -9.51 1.32
CA THR A 122 1.11 -10.51 2.33
C THR A 122 0.39 -11.85 2.11
N ALA A 123 -0.82 -11.85 1.55
CA ALA A 123 -1.56 -13.08 1.28
C ALA A 123 -0.88 -13.93 0.20
N PHE A 124 -0.25 -13.30 -0.78
CA PHE A 124 0.49 -13.97 -1.87
C PHE A 124 2.02 -13.75 -1.78
N TYR A 125 2.54 -13.77 -0.58
CA TYR A 125 3.92 -13.42 -0.24
C TYR A 125 4.96 -14.15 -1.11
N GLU A 126 4.88 -15.48 -1.26
CA GLU A 126 5.87 -16.26 -2.02
C GLU A 126 5.85 -15.88 -3.50
N TYR A 127 4.67 -15.68 -4.07
CA TYR A 127 4.53 -15.22 -5.46
C TYR A 127 5.11 -13.82 -5.66
N MET A 128 4.81 -12.89 -4.74
CA MET A 128 5.40 -11.56 -4.72
C MET A 128 6.92 -11.63 -4.57
N TYR A 129 7.43 -12.42 -3.62
CA TYR A 129 8.86 -12.53 -3.32
C TYR A 129 9.64 -13.03 -4.53
N ASP A 130 9.22 -14.14 -5.14
CA ASP A 130 9.92 -14.73 -6.29
C ASP A 130 9.85 -13.81 -7.51
N THR A 131 8.71 -13.15 -7.74
CA THR A 131 8.57 -12.13 -8.78
C THR A 131 9.52 -10.96 -8.54
N ALA A 132 9.62 -10.47 -7.30
CA ALA A 132 10.49 -9.36 -6.94
C ALA A 132 11.98 -9.68 -7.12
N VAL A 133 12.39 -10.91 -6.81
CA VAL A 133 13.76 -11.39 -7.07
C VAL A 133 14.09 -11.35 -8.56
N ILE A 134 13.17 -11.80 -9.42
CA ILE A 134 13.37 -11.80 -10.87
C ILE A 134 13.33 -10.36 -11.40
N ALA A 135 12.36 -9.56 -11.02
CA ALA A 135 12.24 -8.17 -11.46
C ALA A 135 13.52 -7.36 -11.18
N LYS A 136 14.08 -7.49 -9.97
CA LYS A 136 15.33 -6.83 -9.59
C LYS A 136 16.51 -7.22 -10.49
N LYS A 137 16.62 -8.49 -10.89
CA LYS A 137 17.65 -8.96 -11.82
C LYS A 137 17.53 -8.32 -13.22
N HIS A 138 16.32 -7.95 -13.61
CA HIS A 138 16.03 -7.31 -14.90
C HIS A 138 15.96 -5.77 -14.81
N GLY A 139 16.31 -5.16 -13.66
CA GLY A 139 16.29 -3.72 -13.47
C GLY A 139 14.88 -3.11 -13.39
N ILE A 140 13.85 -3.94 -13.22
CA ILE A 140 12.47 -3.50 -12.98
C ILE A 140 12.30 -3.26 -11.49
N LYS A 141 11.75 -2.10 -11.13
CA LYS A 141 11.50 -1.73 -9.74
C LYS A 141 10.34 -2.53 -9.15
N ASN A 142 10.40 -2.79 -7.85
CA ASN A 142 9.36 -3.49 -7.11
C ASN A 142 8.68 -2.54 -6.15
N THR A 143 7.36 -2.44 -6.22
CA THR A 143 6.57 -1.62 -5.30
C THR A 143 5.41 -2.44 -4.72
N MET A 144 4.98 -2.11 -3.52
CA MET A 144 3.77 -2.70 -2.95
C MET A 144 2.85 -1.62 -2.38
N HIS A 145 1.54 -1.82 -2.55
CA HIS A 145 0.52 -1.11 -1.80
C HIS A 145 -0.14 -2.13 -0.87
N SER A 146 0.06 -1.97 0.43
CA SER A 146 -0.22 -2.98 1.44
C SER A 146 -0.85 -2.37 2.70
N CYS A 147 -1.61 -3.17 3.43
CA CYS A 147 -2.06 -2.79 4.78
C CYS A 147 -0.95 -2.90 5.84
N GLY A 148 0.24 -3.32 5.48
CA GLY A 148 1.36 -3.47 6.41
C GLY A 148 1.18 -4.53 7.51
N TYR A 149 0.21 -5.45 7.35
CA TYR A 149 -0.12 -6.46 8.36
C TYR A 149 0.68 -7.74 8.14
N ILE A 150 1.99 -7.63 8.33
CA ILE A 150 2.99 -8.68 8.13
C ILE A 150 3.93 -8.75 9.34
N LYS A 151 4.50 -9.91 9.65
CA LYS A 151 5.51 -10.06 10.69
C LYS A 151 6.89 -9.52 10.24
N GLU A 152 7.69 -9.09 11.20
CA GLU A 152 9.00 -8.48 10.96
C GLU A 152 9.94 -9.36 10.12
N LYS A 153 10.11 -10.63 10.48
CA LYS A 153 11.06 -11.54 9.80
C LYS A 153 10.77 -11.70 8.29
N PRO A 154 9.52 -12.01 7.84
CA PRO A 154 9.23 -12.07 6.42
C PRO A 154 9.30 -10.68 5.75
N LEU A 155 8.95 -9.58 6.46
CA LEU A 155 9.05 -8.24 5.91
C LEU A 155 10.52 -7.85 5.63
N ARG A 156 11.43 -8.04 6.58
CA ARG A 156 12.87 -7.77 6.37
C ARG A 156 13.45 -8.59 5.21
N LYS A 157 13.03 -9.87 5.09
CA LYS A 157 13.44 -10.70 3.95
C LYS A 157 12.98 -10.13 2.62
N LEU A 158 11.72 -9.65 2.55
CA LEU A 158 11.11 -9.06 1.36
C LEU A 158 11.74 -7.71 1.02
N SER A 159 12.02 -6.87 2.02
CA SER A 159 12.51 -5.49 1.86
C SER A 159 13.81 -5.42 1.05
N ARG A 160 14.62 -6.47 1.05
CA ARG A 160 15.82 -6.58 0.20
C ARG A 160 15.55 -6.47 -1.30
N TYR A 161 14.30 -6.69 -1.70
CA TYR A 161 13.86 -6.69 -3.10
C TYR A 161 12.81 -5.63 -3.40
N MET A 162 12.30 -4.91 -2.37
CA MET A 162 11.35 -3.82 -2.52
C MET A 162 12.07 -2.48 -2.66
N ASP A 163 11.67 -1.69 -3.64
CA ASP A 163 12.16 -0.32 -3.85
C ASP A 163 11.27 0.70 -3.13
N ALA A 164 9.94 0.46 -3.10
CA ALA A 164 8.99 1.33 -2.43
C ALA A 164 7.77 0.58 -1.88
N ALA A 165 7.19 1.14 -0.82
CA ALA A 165 5.95 0.66 -0.21
C ALA A 165 5.03 1.84 0.09
N ASP A 166 3.79 1.77 -0.39
CA ASP A 166 2.69 2.59 0.14
C ASP A 166 1.90 1.77 1.14
N ILE A 167 1.84 2.26 2.37
CA ILE A 167 1.22 1.55 3.49
C ILE A 167 -0.06 2.23 3.92
N ASP A 168 -1.16 1.47 3.87
CA ASP A 168 -2.44 1.89 4.42
C ASP A 168 -2.41 1.96 5.97
N LEU A 169 -2.06 3.11 6.54
CA LEU A 169 -2.29 3.39 7.94
C LEU A 169 -3.74 3.85 8.13
N LYS A 170 -4.64 2.87 8.29
CA LYS A 170 -6.09 3.07 8.15
C LYS A 170 -6.72 3.92 9.27
N ALA A 171 -6.13 3.91 10.46
CA ALA A 171 -6.51 4.73 11.61
C ALA A 171 -5.39 4.72 12.65
N PHE A 172 -5.53 5.50 13.71
CA PHE A 172 -4.56 5.53 14.81
C PHE A 172 -5.18 5.11 16.15
N THR A 173 -6.11 4.12 16.09
CA THR A 173 -6.75 3.51 17.25
C THR A 173 -6.90 2.01 17.09
N GLU A 174 -6.68 1.24 18.17
CA GLU A 174 -6.90 -0.21 18.17
C GLU A 174 -8.38 -0.55 17.96
N ASP A 175 -9.28 0.29 18.44
CA ASP A 175 -10.73 0.11 18.30
C ASP A 175 -11.15 0.07 16.84
N PHE A 176 -10.64 0.99 16.01
CA PHE A 176 -10.89 0.97 14.56
C PHE A 176 -10.34 -0.28 13.90
N TYR A 177 -9.10 -0.65 14.22
CA TYR A 177 -8.49 -1.84 13.61
C TYR A 177 -9.24 -3.11 13.99
N SER A 178 -9.63 -3.28 15.25
CA SER A 178 -10.34 -4.47 15.72
C SER A 178 -11.76 -4.57 15.16
N LYS A 179 -12.53 -3.47 15.22
CA LYS A 179 -13.97 -3.47 14.87
C LYS A 179 -14.24 -3.31 13.37
N ILE A 180 -13.39 -2.55 12.67
CA ILE A 180 -13.61 -2.17 11.26
C ILE A 180 -12.73 -2.98 10.31
N CYS A 181 -11.47 -3.26 10.67
CA CYS A 181 -10.51 -3.96 9.81
C CYS A 181 -10.33 -5.44 10.19
N SER A 182 -10.75 -5.85 11.38
CA SER A 182 -10.51 -7.18 11.95
C SER A 182 -9.02 -7.50 12.09
N GLY A 183 -8.24 -6.55 12.57
CA GLY A 183 -6.80 -6.64 12.82
C GLY A 183 -6.41 -5.84 14.05
N SER A 184 -5.15 -5.41 14.13
CA SER A 184 -4.59 -4.57 15.18
C SER A 184 -3.66 -3.49 14.59
N LEU A 185 -3.52 -2.37 15.29
CA LEU A 185 -2.73 -1.21 14.83
C LEU A 185 -1.23 -1.48 14.94
N LYS A 186 -0.79 -2.04 16.07
CA LYS A 186 0.64 -2.16 16.39
C LYS A 186 1.47 -2.83 15.28
N PRO A 187 1.08 -3.97 14.68
CA PRO A 187 1.86 -4.60 13.61
C PRO A 187 2.04 -3.70 12.37
N VAL A 188 1.09 -2.83 12.07
CA VAL A 188 1.18 -1.89 10.95
C VAL A 188 2.22 -0.81 11.24
N LEU A 189 2.24 -0.28 12.47
CA LEU A 189 3.25 0.67 12.92
C LEU A 189 4.64 0.05 12.93
N ASP A 190 4.77 -1.18 13.42
CA ASP A 190 6.05 -1.92 13.42
C ASP A 190 6.56 -2.12 11.98
N SER A 191 5.66 -2.46 11.04
CA SER A 191 6.02 -2.62 9.62
C SER A 191 6.54 -1.34 8.98
N LEU A 192 5.94 -0.18 9.29
CA LEU A 192 6.42 1.12 8.82
C LEU A 192 7.85 1.41 9.33
N VAL A 193 8.13 1.11 10.60
CA VAL A 193 9.47 1.27 11.19
C VAL A 193 10.48 0.35 10.50
N VAL A 194 10.13 -0.93 10.32
CA VAL A 194 10.99 -1.91 9.64
C VAL A 194 11.31 -1.48 8.20
N LEU A 195 10.31 -1.04 7.43
CA LEU A 195 10.53 -0.56 6.07
C LEU A 195 11.48 0.64 6.03
N LYS A 196 11.36 1.56 7.01
CA LYS A 196 12.27 2.70 7.15
C LYS A 196 13.70 2.27 7.45
N GLU A 197 13.88 1.33 8.37
CA GLU A 197 15.19 0.77 8.73
C GLU A 197 15.86 0.05 7.56
N GLU A 198 15.08 -0.68 6.75
CA GLU A 198 15.56 -1.40 5.57
C GLU A 198 15.80 -0.48 4.35
N GLY A 199 15.52 0.82 4.46
CA GLY A 199 15.76 1.80 3.40
C GLY A 199 14.79 1.73 2.23
N VAL A 200 13.63 1.09 2.39
CA VAL A 200 12.55 1.10 1.40
C VAL A 200 11.91 2.48 1.37
N TRP A 201 11.67 3.04 0.17
CA TRP A 201 10.91 4.30 0.07
C TRP A 201 9.49 4.09 0.57
N ILE A 202 9.02 4.95 1.48
CA ILE A 202 7.68 4.84 2.09
C ILE A 202 6.82 6.02 1.69
N GLU A 203 5.59 5.74 1.26
CA GLU A 203 4.46 6.65 1.28
C GLU A 203 3.36 6.05 2.15
N ILE A 204 2.48 6.86 2.70
CA ILE A 204 1.42 6.41 3.62
C ILE A 204 0.08 6.85 3.08
N THR A 205 -0.89 5.93 3.02
CA THR A 205 -2.27 6.25 2.68
C THR A 205 -3.17 6.11 3.91
N ASN A 206 -4.01 7.12 4.14
CA ASN A 206 -5.08 7.09 5.14
C ASN A 206 -6.42 7.42 4.47
N LEU A 207 -7.33 6.44 4.46
CA LEU A 207 -8.71 6.65 4.02
C LEU A 207 -9.48 7.30 5.17
N VAL A 208 -9.88 8.55 5.01
CA VAL A 208 -10.63 9.29 6.04
C VAL A 208 -12.10 8.92 5.96
N ILE A 209 -12.64 8.34 7.02
CA ILE A 209 -14.03 7.84 7.08
C ILE A 209 -14.80 8.65 8.14
N PRO A 210 -15.87 9.35 7.76
CA PRO A 210 -16.65 10.16 8.68
C PRO A 210 -17.08 9.39 9.93
N THR A 211 -16.91 10.01 11.09
CA THR A 211 -17.27 9.51 12.42
C THR A 211 -16.46 8.31 12.94
N LEU A 212 -15.59 7.71 12.11
CA LEU A 212 -14.82 6.52 12.49
C LEU A 212 -13.33 6.80 12.72
N ASN A 213 -12.70 7.61 11.86
CA ASN A 213 -11.28 7.95 12.01
C ASN A 213 -10.95 9.40 11.62
N ASP A 214 -11.95 10.26 11.49
CA ASP A 214 -11.82 11.68 11.13
C ASP A 214 -11.66 12.63 12.33
N ASP A 215 -11.54 12.09 13.52
CA ASP A 215 -11.26 12.88 14.73
C ASP A 215 -9.89 13.55 14.66
N MET A 216 -9.87 14.89 14.72
CA MET A 216 -8.64 15.68 14.51
C MET A 216 -7.59 15.44 15.59
N LYS A 217 -7.94 15.02 16.80
CA LYS A 217 -6.99 14.67 17.85
C LYS A 217 -6.25 13.38 17.48
N ASN A 218 -6.96 12.35 17.02
CA ASN A 218 -6.37 11.10 16.58
C ASN A 218 -5.51 11.29 15.30
N ILE A 219 -5.96 12.11 14.34
CA ILE A 219 -5.18 12.49 13.16
C ILE A 219 -3.87 13.19 13.58
N LYS A 220 -3.94 14.12 14.51
CA LYS A 220 -2.75 14.83 15.03
C LYS A 220 -1.76 13.89 15.70
N GLU A 221 -2.23 12.96 16.52
CA GLU A 221 -1.37 11.95 17.17
C GLU A 221 -0.74 10.99 16.14
N MET A 222 -1.47 10.58 15.11
CA MET A 222 -0.95 9.81 13.98
C MET A 222 0.18 10.57 13.28
N CYS A 223 -0.04 11.84 12.93
CA CYS A 223 0.95 12.68 12.28
C CYS A 223 2.20 12.91 13.15
N LYS A 224 2.03 13.10 14.46
CA LYS A 224 3.16 13.18 15.40
C LYS A 224 3.97 11.89 15.44
N TRP A 225 3.29 10.74 15.44
CA TRP A 225 3.95 9.45 15.40
C TRP A 225 4.76 9.26 14.11
N ILE A 226 4.17 9.62 12.95
CA ILE A 226 4.86 9.59 11.64
C ILE A 226 6.09 10.49 11.69
N LEU A 227 5.93 11.74 12.14
CA LEU A 227 7.05 12.70 12.24
C LEU A 227 8.19 12.17 13.11
N LYS A 228 7.85 11.59 14.27
CA LYS A 228 8.82 11.06 15.25
C LYS A 228 9.57 9.83 14.74
N ASN A 229 8.87 8.87 14.14
CA ASN A 229 9.44 7.56 13.80
C ASN A 229 9.92 7.47 12.34
N LEU A 230 9.28 8.18 11.42
CA LEU A 230 9.58 8.09 9.98
C LEU A 230 10.18 9.38 9.41
N GLY A 231 9.99 10.51 10.08
CA GLY A 231 10.51 11.81 9.68
C GLY A 231 9.51 12.66 8.90
N SER A 232 9.87 13.94 8.70
CA SER A 232 9.02 14.95 8.04
C SER A 232 8.87 14.79 6.53
N ASP A 233 9.70 13.95 5.93
CA ASP A 233 9.86 13.83 4.48
C ASP A 233 9.02 12.69 3.87
N VAL A 234 8.40 11.84 4.72
CA VAL A 234 7.51 10.77 4.26
C VAL A 234 6.19 11.37 3.77
N PRO A 235 5.82 11.14 2.50
CA PRO A 235 4.54 11.61 1.98
C PRO A 235 3.36 10.88 2.65
N ILE A 236 2.29 11.63 2.92
CA ILE A 236 1.02 11.08 3.39
C ILE A 236 -0.12 11.51 2.47
N HIS A 237 -0.98 10.56 2.13
CA HIS A 237 -2.14 10.71 1.24
C HIS A 237 -3.41 10.51 2.04
N PHE A 238 -4.17 11.56 2.27
CA PHE A 238 -5.52 11.47 2.85
C PHE A 238 -6.54 11.30 1.74
N SER A 239 -7.15 10.11 1.67
CA SER A 239 -8.09 9.77 0.61
C SER A 239 -9.54 9.92 1.06
N ARG A 240 -10.38 10.42 0.15
CA ARG A 240 -11.81 10.53 0.36
C ARG A 240 -12.46 9.16 0.38
N PHE A 241 -13.23 8.87 1.44
CA PHE A 241 -14.08 7.69 1.52
C PHE A 241 -15.35 7.87 0.69
N PHE A 242 -15.78 6.76 0.07
CA PHE A 242 -17.11 6.59 -0.52
C PHE A 242 -17.75 5.32 0.05
N PRO A 243 -19.08 5.31 0.33
CA PRO A 243 -19.79 4.14 0.82
C PRO A 243 -19.56 2.92 -0.05
N HIS A 244 -19.11 1.82 0.57
CA HIS A 244 -18.84 0.58 -0.17
C HIS A 244 -18.88 -0.66 0.73
N TYR A 245 -19.15 -1.84 0.13
CA TYR A 245 -19.18 -3.15 0.77
C TYR A 245 -20.13 -3.19 1.98
N LYS A 246 -19.59 -3.37 3.21
CA LYS A 246 -20.38 -3.44 4.46
C LYS A 246 -20.52 -2.09 5.16
N LEU A 247 -19.95 -1.04 4.61
CA LEU A 247 -19.98 0.31 5.19
C LEU A 247 -20.67 1.25 4.19
N THR A 248 -21.98 1.08 4.05
CA THR A 248 -22.83 1.82 3.11
C THR A 248 -23.70 2.89 3.78
N ASN A 249 -23.71 2.92 5.11
CA ASN A 249 -24.56 3.78 5.93
C ASN A 249 -23.92 5.13 6.30
N LEU A 250 -22.68 5.39 5.88
CA LEU A 250 -21.98 6.66 6.11
C LEU A 250 -21.91 7.47 4.80
N PRO A 251 -21.98 8.81 4.85
CA PRO A 251 -21.80 9.64 3.68
C PRO A 251 -20.33 9.61 3.20
N PRO A 252 -20.06 10.00 1.93
CA PRO A 252 -18.70 10.28 1.50
C PRO A 252 -18.05 11.35 2.38
N THR A 253 -16.75 11.29 2.58
CA THR A 253 -16.02 12.28 3.39
C THR A 253 -16.24 13.69 2.82
N PRO A 254 -16.67 14.66 3.64
CA PRO A 254 -16.75 16.06 3.22
C PRO A 254 -15.37 16.59 2.81
N LEU A 255 -15.33 17.46 1.80
CA LEU A 255 -14.08 18.06 1.36
C LEU A 255 -13.40 18.89 2.46
N GLU A 256 -14.20 19.61 3.23
CA GLU A 256 -13.72 20.40 4.38
C GLU A 256 -12.94 19.54 5.38
N THR A 257 -13.45 18.35 5.71
CA THR A 257 -12.74 17.39 6.58
C THR A 257 -11.34 17.04 6.03
N LEU A 258 -11.23 16.80 4.73
CA LEU A 258 -9.93 16.49 4.10
C LEU A 258 -8.98 17.70 4.13
N VAL A 259 -9.50 18.91 3.94
CA VAL A 259 -8.71 20.16 4.06
C VAL A 259 -8.21 20.34 5.48
N ASP A 260 -9.05 20.10 6.50
CA ASP A 260 -8.67 20.22 7.92
C ASP A 260 -7.66 19.16 8.33
N VAL A 261 -7.82 17.91 7.86
CA VAL A 261 -6.85 16.82 8.07
C VAL A 261 -5.50 17.19 7.46
N ARG A 262 -5.48 17.68 6.21
CA ARG A 262 -4.26 18.12 5.53
C ARG A 262 -3.57 19.26 6.29
N LYS A 263 -4.33 20.27 6.70
CA LYS A 263 -3.81 21.38 7.50
C LYS A 263 -3.22 20.89 8.82
N THR A 264 -3.93 20.02 9.55
CA THR A 264 -3.46 19.42 10.80
C THR A 264 -2.13 18.69 10.62
N ALA A 265 -1.97 17.91 9.55
CA ALA A 265 -0.74 17.19 9.25
C ALA A 265 0.43 18.14 8.94
N MET A 266 0.18 19.20 8.16
CA MET A 266 1.19 20.24 7.86
C MET A 266 1.58 21.05 9.10
N ASP A 267 0.64 21.39 9.98
CA ASP A 267 0.88 22.10 11.23
C ASP A 267 1.71 21.27 12.22
N VAL A 268 1.60 19.95 12.17
CA VAL A 268 2.48 19.02 12.93
C VAL A 268 3.92 19.03 12.40
N GLY A 269 4.13 19.38 11.12
CA GLY A 269 5.46 19.50 10.49
C GLY A 269 5.73 18.51 9.35
N LEU A 270 4.72 17.75 8.88
CA LEU A 270 4.86 16.92 7.69
C LEU A 270 4.94 17.81 6.44
N LYS A 271 5.91 17.54 5.57
CA LYS A 271 6.21 18.42 4.42
C LYS A 271 5.39 18.09 3.17
N PHE A 272 5.02 16.83 2.99
CA PHE A 272 4.37 16.33 1.79
C PHE A 272 3.03 15.67 2.17
N VAL A 273 1.96 16.47 2.09
CA VAL A 273 0.62 16.05 2.49
C VAL A 273 -0.33 16.23 1.31
N TYR A 274 -0.91 15.13 0.86
CA TYR A 274 -1.77 15.06 -0.32
C TYR A 274 -3.21 14.73 0.06
N ILE A 275 -4.14 15.14 -0.80
CA ILE A 275 -5.55 14.74 -0.74
C ILE A 275 -5.87 13.97 -2.02
N GLY A 276 -6.41 12.77 -1.88
CA GLY A 276 -6.77 11.90 -3.00
C GLY A 276 -8.28 11.63 -3.12
N ASN A 277 -8.68 11.03 -4.23
CA ASN A 277 -10.06 10.73 -4.59
C ASN A 277 -10.95 11.97 -4.70
N ILE A 278 -10.39 13.10 -5.10
CA ILE A 278 -11.10 14.36 -5.40
C ILE A 278 -10.62 14.90 -6.75
N ARG A 279 -11.44 15.75 -7.39
CA ARG A 279 -11.07 16.42 -8.66
C ARG A 279 -10.65 17.87 -8.44
N GLN A 280 -9.87 18.15 -7.40
CA GLN A 280 -9.48 19.52 -7.01
C GLN A 280 -8.01 19.57 -6.57
N GLU A 281 -7.54 20.78 -6.20
CA GLU A 281 -6.21 21.01 -5.69
C GLU A 281 -5.87 20.15 -4.46
N GLY A 282 -4.69 19.57 -4.43
CA GLY A 282 -4.22 18.72 -3.32
C GLY A 282 -3.34 17.55 -3.77
N GLU A 283 -3.29 17.29 -5.08
CA GLU A 283 -2.49 16.21 -5.67
C GLU A 283 -1.12 16.69 -6.20
N SER A 284 -0.93 18.00 -6.36
CA SER A 284 0.31 18.57 -6.88
C SER A 284 1.39 18.69 -5.80
N THR A 285 2.65 18.51 -6.19
CA THR A 285 3.81 18.60 -5.29
C THR A 285 4.41 20.00 -5.35
N PHE A 286 4.64 20.62 -4.19
CA PHE A 286 5.28 21.92 -4.06
C PHE A 286 6.61 21.81 -3.34
N CYS A 287 7.57 22.70 -3.68
CA CYS A 287 8.85 22.77 -3.00
C CYS A 287 8.67 23.21 -1.54
N PRO A 288 9.19 22.47 -0.56
CA PRO A 288 9.03 22.84 0.85
C PRO A 288 9.75 24.15 1.21
N LYS A 289 10.79 24.54 0.44
CA LYS A 289 11.55 25.78 0.65
C LYS A 289 10.98 26.97 -0.11
N CYS A 290 10.92 26.92 -1.42
CA CYS A 290 10.52 28.09 -2.24
C CYS A 290 9.03 28.11 -2.61
N LYS A 291 8.26 27.11 -2.20
CA LYS A 291 6.81 26.97 -2.40
C LYS A 291 6.36 26.89 -3.88
N ARG A 292 7.28 26.87 -4.84
CA ARG A 292 6.94 26.74 -6.26
C ARG A 292 6.45 25.32 -6.59
N LEU A 293 5.58 25.23 -7.58
CA LEU A 293 5.03 23.99 -8.11
C LEU A 293 6.15 23.13 -8.72
N LEU A 294 6.31 21.91 -8.19
CA LEU A 294 7.28 20.93 -8.66
C LEU A 294 6.66 19.92 -9.61
N ILE A 295 5.58 19.26 -9.19
CA ILE A 295 4.88 18.30 -10.02
C ILE A 295 3.42 18.70 -10.07
N GLU A 296 2.94 19.03 -11.28
CA GLU A 296 1.53 19.28 -11.52
C GLU A 296 0.82 17.98 -11.88
N ARG A 297 -0.23 17.66 -11.13
CA ARG A 297 -1.06 16.48 -11.39
C ARG A 297 -2.50 16.86 -11.66
N LEU A 298 -3.13 16.10 -12.56
CA LEU A 298 -4.58 16.11 -12.78
C LEU A 298 -5.05 14.64 -12.66
N GLY A 299 -5.57 14.26 -11.51
CA GLY A 299 -5.78 12.87 -11.15
C GLY A 299 -4.45 12.10 -11.22
N TYR A 300 -4.42 11.02 -11.98
CA TYR A 300 -3.21 10.19 -12.12
C TYR A 300 -2.27 10.63 -13.26
N PHE A 301 -2.54 11.76 -13.90
CA PHE A 301 -1.72 12.26 -15.00
C PHE A 301 -0.77 13.37 -14.52
N VAL A 302 0.53 13.18 -14.76
CA VAL A 302 1.57 14.19 -14.52
C VAL A 302 1.68 15.10 -15.74
N LYS A 303 1.25 16.37 -15.58
CA LYS A 303 1.34 17.37 -16.64
C LYS A 303 2.74 17.99 -16.75
N GLN A 304 3.37 18.23 -15.59
CA GLN A 304 4.67 18.90 -15.51
C GLN A 304 5.46 18.34 -14.34
N ASN A 305 6.79 18.19 -14.54
CA ASN A 305 7.75 17.83 -13.49
C ASN A 305 8.95 18.80 -13.51
N ASN A 306 9.09 19.57 -12.46
CA ASN A 306 10.18 20.54 -12.22
C ASN A 306 11.20 20.02 -11.21
N ILE A 307 11.31 18.71 -11.02
CA ILE A 307 12.38 18.06 -10.27
C ILE A 307 13.41 17.55 -11.26
N SER A 308 14.65 17.92 -11.05
CA SER A 308 15.78 17.46 -11.86
C SER A 308 16.88 16.93 -10.93
N ASN A 309 17.31 15.68 -11.16
CA ASN A 309 18.31 15.00 -10.33
C ASN A 309 17.98 15.07 -8.82
N GLY A 310 16.72 14.85 -8.46
CA GLY A 310 16.23 14.88 -7.08
C GLY A 310 16.21 16.28 -6.45
N LYS A 311 16.30 17.35 -7.25
CA LYS A 311 16.34 18.75 -6.74
C LYS A 311 15.26 19.61 -7.38
N CYS A 312 14.78 20.58 -6.61
CA CYS A 312 13.92 21.65 -7.11
C CYS A 312 14.64 22.45 -8.20
N ARG A 313 14.07 22.52 -9.39
CA ARG A 313 14.62 23.28 -10.53
C ARG A 313 14.82 24.78 -10.23
N PHE A 314 14.06 25.33 -9.29
CA PHE A 314 14.02 26.77 -9.02
C PHE A 314 14.96 27.22 -7.91
N CYS A 315 15.24 26.39 -6.90
CA CYS A 315 16.04 26.77 -5.74
C CYS A 315 17.07 25.71 -5.31
N SER A 316 17.22 24.64 -6.08
CA SER A 316 18.17 23.54 -5.87
C SER A 316 18.02 22.78 -4.54
N THR A 317 16.92 23.00 -3.80
CA THR A 317 16.63 22.23 -2.60
C THR A 317 16.41 20.75 -2.98
N SER A 318 17.05 19.84 -2.24
CA SER A 318 16.83 18.39 -2.40
C SER A 318 15.37 18.03 -2.08
N ILE A 319 14.77 17.25 -2.94
CA ILE A 319 13.39 16.75 -2.78
C ILE A 319 13.47 15.24 -2.54
N PRO A 320 13.07 14.77 -1.36
CA PRO A 320 13.09 13.34 -1.05
C PRO A 320 12.17 12.55 -1.96
N GLY A 321 12.65 11.38 -2.43
CA GLY A 321 11.93 10.53 -3.38
C GLY A 321 12.87 9.71 -4.25
N VAL A 322 12.30 8.89 -5.12
CA VAL A 322 12.98 8.13 -6.17
C VAL A 322 12.54 8.70 -7.52
N TRP A 323 13.48 9.33 -8.23
CA TRP A 323 13.17 10.14 -9.41
C TRP A 323 13.64 9.53 -10.74
N SER A 324 14.41 8.44 -10.69
CA SER A 324 14.94 7.69 -11.85
C SER A 324 15.18 6.22 -11.51
#